data_03f5a33a2040e0dcb45eb8b707e91643
#
_entry.id   03f5a33a2040e0dcb45eb8b707e91643
#
_cell.length_a   1.000
_cell.length_b   1.000
_cell.length_c   1.000
_cell.angle_alpha   90.00
_cell.angle_beta   90.00
_cell.angle_gamma   90.00
#
_symmetry.space_group_name_H-M   'P 1'
#
loop_
_entity.id
_entity.type
_entity.pdbx_description
1 polymer ?
#
loop_
_entity_poly.entity_id
_entity_poly.type
_entity_poly.pdbx_seq_one_letter_code
_entity_poly.pdbx_strand_id
1 'polypeptide(L)'
;MSLNYDIEDGVLKDIWCGGMQKMSRMKFMNTEIDNVTMQEALQAIDTLIKENKAVYVVTPNVDHIVQLETNKELQEIYANASLILTDGKPLMWIAKWYGTPIKEKISGSDLFPLLCEMAAEKGYKMFFLGAAEGVAAKAAENLKNRCNGLQVVGTYSPPFGFEKNPKEIEKIKLMINDAKPDILIVGLGCPKQEKFIYHYCKELGVPISFGLGASFDFEAGNIKRAPKWMADHGLEWLFRITQDPRRMAKRYLVDDLKIFGLAIKYRRSK
;
A
#
# COMPACT_ATOMS: atom_id res chain seq x y z
N MET A 1 32.20 4.29 -3.65
CA MET A 1 32.19 4.67 -2.22
C MET A 1 31.43 3.60 -1.49
N SER A 2 32.12 2.77 -0.70
CA SER A 2 31.58 1.62 0.01
C SER A 2 30.74 2.06 1.21
N LEU A 3 29.52 1.55 1.31
CA LEU A 3 28.65 1.75 2.46
C LEU A 3 29.05 0.72 3.53
N ASN A 4 29.55 1.19 4.65
CA ASN A 4 29.75 0.40 5.85
C ASN A 4 28.43 0.34 6.61
N TYR A 5 28.01 -0.88 6.94
CA TYR A 5 26.87 -1.15 7.82
C TYR A 5 27.45 -1.48 9.20
N ASP A 6 27.19 -0.63 10.18
CA ASP A 6 27.36 -0.97 11.59
C ASP A 6 25.99 -1.26 12.20
N ILE A 7 25.88 -2.43 12.82
CA ILE A 7 24.68 -2.89 13.56
C ILE A 7 24.99 -2.64 15.03
N GLU A 8 24.34 -1.65 15.62
CA GLU A 8 24.21 -1.53 17.08
C GLU A 8 22.77 -1.22 17.46
N ASP A 9 22.26 -2.09 18.32
CA ASP A 9 21.08 -1.98 19.22
C ASP A 9 19.97 -0.97 18.89
N GLY A 10 18.89 -1.46 18.28
CA GLY A 10 17.54 -0.91 18.49
C GLY A 10 17.18 0.43 17.85
N VAL A 11 18.03 1.05 17.05
CA VAL A 11 17.89 2.41 16.52
C VAL A 11 17.83 2.42 14.99
N LEU A 12 16.71 2.95 14.48
CA LEU A 12 16.46 3.57 13.18
C LEU A 12 17.46 3.25 12.03
N LYS A 13 17.06 2.37 11.13
CA LYS A 13 17.69 2.28 9.80
C LYS A 13 17.35 3.54 9.01
N ASP A 14 18.36 4.35 8.71
CA ASP A 14 18.23 5.54 7.90
C ASP A 14 18.25 5.17 6.42
N ILE A 15 17.13 5.32 5.74
CA ILE A 15 17.08 5.23 4.28
C ILE A 15 17.45 6.60 3.71
N TRP A 16 18.61 6.66 3.06
CA TRP A 16 19.13 7.88 2.45
C TRP A 16 18.46 8.09 1.08
N CYS A 17 17.58 9.08 0.97
CA CYS A 17 17.09 9.59 -0.32
C CYS A 17 17.70 10.97 -0.54
N GLY A 18 18.51 11.12 -1.57
CA GLY A 18 19.35 12.29 -1.87
C GLY A 18 18.71 13.64 -1.58
N GLY A 19 19.19 14.33 -0.55
CA GLY A 19 18.85 15.71 -0.22
C GLY A 19 17.58 15.94 0.62
N MET A 20 16.82 14.89 1.02
CA MET A 20 15.66 15.01 1.88
C MET A 20 15.97 14.74 3.37
N GLN A 21 15.14 15.33 4.23
CA GLN A 21 15.14 15.06 5.66
C GLN A 21 15.03 13.53 5.89
N LYS A 22 15.95 13.00 6.70
CA LYS A 22 16.09 11.58 7.04
C LYS A 22 14.74 10.96 7.43
N MET A 23 14.19 10.06 6.63
CA MET A 23 12.98 9.32 6.98
C MET A 23 13.28 8.35 8.12
N SER A 24 12.51 8.41 9.19
CA SER A 24 12.70 7.53 10.33
C SER A 24 11.85 6.27 10.20
N ARG A 25 12.49 5.17 9.80
CA ARG A 25 11.88 3.83 9.86
C ARG A 25 11.96 3.33 11.29
N MET A 26 10.82 2.93 11.85
CA MET A 26 10.72 2.45 13.21
C MET A 26 10.20 1.01 13.29
N LYS A 27 10.69 0.23 14.24
CA LYS A 27 10.17 -1.11 14.52
C LYS A 27 8.76 -1.00 15.09
N PHE A 28 7.83 -1.75 14.49
CA PHE A 28 6.45 -1.81 14.93
C PHE A 28 5.94 -3.26 14.90
N MET A 29 5.74 -3.86 16.08
CA MET A 29 5.31 -5.25 16.24
C MET A 29 6.22 -6.23 15.45
N ASN A 30 5.67 -6.93 14.48
CA ASN A 30 6.35 -7.90 13.61
C ASN A 30 6.81 -7.31 12.26
N THR A 31 6.84 -6.00 12.12
CA THR A 31 7.29 -5.29 10.92
C THR A 31 7.99 -3.99 11.28
N GLU A 32 8.31 -3.21 10.27
CA GLU A 32 8.77 -1.83 10.39
C GLU A 32 7.75 -0.88 9.78
N ILE A 33 7.80 0.40 10.12
CA ILE A 33 6.94 1.46 9.59
C ILE A 33 7.79 2.70 9.34
N ASP A 34 7.60 3.33 8.19
CA ASP A 34 8.15 4.65 7.93
C ASP A 34 7.24 5.72 8.56
N ASN A 35 7.75 6.38 9.59
CA ASN A 35 6.98 7.36 10.38
C ASN A 35 6.95 8.73 9.70
N VAL A 36 6.12 8.85 8.70
CA VAL A 36 6.02 10.02 7.80
C VAL A 36 4.61 10.59 7.78
N THR A 37 4.50 11.86 7.39
CA THR A 37 3.24 12.50 7.00
C THR A 37 2.88 12.16 5.56
N MET A 38 1.65 12.42 5.12
CA MET A 38 1.22 12.24 3.74
C MET A 38 2.10 13.04 2.77
N GLN A 39 2.45 14.27 3.13
CA GLN A 39 3.32 15.11 2.30
C GLN A 39 4.74 14.54 2.21
N GLU A 40 5.33 14.09 3.31
CA GLU A 40 6.64 13.44 3.32
C GLU A 40 6.62 12.14 2.49
N ALA A 41 5.52 11.36 2.57
CA ALA A 41 5.35 10.15 1.76
C ALA A 41 5.29 10.45 0.27
N LEU A 42 4.52 11.45 -0.18
CA LEU A 42 4.45 11.86 -1.58
C LEU A 42 5.80 12.36 -2.11
N GLN A 43 6.56 13.10 -1.30
CA GLN A 43 7.93 13.52 -1.67
C GLN A 43 8.88 12.33 -1.82
N ALA A 44 8.81 11.36 -0.91
CA ALA A 44 9.59 10.13 -0.99
C ALA A 44 9.24 9.31 -2.24
N ILE A 45 7.97 9.17 -2.54
CA ILE A 45 7.46 8.49 -3.74
C ILE A 45 7.98 9.18 -5.01
N ASP A 46 7.91 10.50 -5.09
CA ASP A 46 8.45 11.26 -6.22
C ASP A 46 9.95 11.01 -6.43
N THR A 47 10.71 10.94 -5.34
CA THR A 47 12.14 10.61 -5.39
C THR A 47 12.38 9.19 -5.89
N LEU A 48 11.63 8.20 -5.37
CA LEU A 48 11.75 6.80 -5.77
C LEU A 48 11.40 6.59 -7.25
N ILE A 49 10.40 7.32 -7.79
CA ILE A 49 10.09 7.30 -9.21
C ILE A 49 11.29 7.78 -10.04
N LYS A 50 11.90 8.89 -9.65
CA LYS A 50 13.07 9.48 -10.34
C LYS A 50 14.32 8.59 -10.27
N GLU A 51 14.49 7.83 -9.18
CA GLU A 51 15.57 6.86 -9.05
C GLU A 51 15.42 5.66 -10.00
N ASN A 52 14.23 5.36 -10.46
CA ASN A 52 13.90 4.34 -11.46
C ASN A 52 14.46 2.93 -11.15
N LYS A 53 14.31 2.48 -9.89
CA LYS A 53 14.92 1.24 -9.39
C LYS A 53 13.97 0.05 -9.29
N ALA A 54 12.76 0.14 -9.84
CA ALA A 54 11.71 -0.86 -9.72
C ALA A 54 11.47 -1.29 -8.26
N VAL A 55 10.88 -0.39 -7.49
CA VAL A 55 10.59 -0.56 -6.06
C VAL A 55 9.10 -0.67 -5.79
N TYR A 56 8.74 -1.00 -4.55
CA TYR A 56 7.33 -1.05 -4.16
C TYR A 56 7.07 -0.50 -2.75
N VAL A 57 5.83 -0.11 -2.56
CA VAL A 57 5.29 0.46 -1.34
C VAL A 57 4.19 -0.45 -0.79
N VAL A 58 4.21 -0.68 0.51
CA VAL A 58 3.17 -1.43 1.22
C VAL A 58 2.46 -0.54 2.24
N THR A 59 1.17 -0.80 2.44
CA THR A 59 0.32 -0.02 3.36
C THR A 59 -0.32 -0.94 4.40
N PRO A 60 0.45 -1.40 5.43
CA PRO A 60 -0.08 -2.31 6.43
C PRO A 60 -1.26 -1.72 7.21
N ASN A 61 -2.28 -2.55 7.35
CA ASN A 61 -3.38 -2.36 8.27
C ASN A 61 -3.43 -3.53 9.27
N VAL A 62 -4.45 -3.59 10.11
CA VAL A 62 -4.61 -4.64 11.14
C VAL A 62 -4.51 -6.04 10.56
N ASP A 63 -5.22 -6.31 9.45
CA ASP A 63 -5.20 -7.62 8.79
C ASP A 63 -3.78 -8.02 8.33
N HIS A 64 -3.03 -7.09 7.76
CA HIS A 64 -1.63 -7.33 7.36
C HIS A 64 -0.75 -7.69 8.58
N ILE A 65 -0.87 -6.95 9.68
CA ILE A 65 -0.10 -7.23 10.91
C ILE A 65 -0.42 -8.63 11.47
N VAL A 66 -1.70 -9.02 11.44
CA VAL A 66 -2.11 -10.37 11.87
C VAL A 66 -1.55 -11.45 10.93
N GLN A 67 -1.61 -11.24 9.62
CA GLN A 67 -1.07 -12.19 8.63
C GLN A 67 0.47 -12.30 8.70
N LEU A 68 1.17 -11.20 8.93
CA LEU A 68 2.63 -11.16 9.12
C LEU A 68 3.10 -12.04 10.28
N GLU A 69 2.25 -12.38 11.24
CA GLU A 69 2.64 -13.24 12.37
C GLU A 69 3.03 -14.67 11.93
N THR A 70 2.41 -15.18 10.88
CA THR A 70 2.58 -16.56 10.44
C THR A 70 3.01 -16.72 8.99
N ASN A 71 2.83 -15.71 8.16
CA ASN A 71 3.13 -15.75 6.73
C ASN A 71 4.56 -15.27 6.44
N LYS A 72 5.49 -16.22 6.34
CA LYS A 72 6.92 -15.95 6.11
C LYS A 72 7.18 -15.20 4.79
N GLU A 73 6.47 -15.54 3.74
CA GLU A 73 6.60 -14.85 2.44
C GLU A 73 6.18 -13.38 2.56
N LEU A 74 5.09 -13.11 3.28
CA LEU A 74 4.65 -11.74 3.53
C LEU A 74 5.67 -10.97 4.39
N GLN A 75 6.31 -11.62 5.38
CA GLN A 75 7.39 -11.03 6.15
C GLN A 75 8.56 -10.61 5.24
N GLU A 76 8.96 -11.48 4.30
CA GLU A 76 10.01 -11.19 3.34
C GLU A 76 9.62 -10.02 2.42
N ILE A 77 8.39 -9.99 1.92
CA ILE A 77 7.85 -8.89 1.12
C ILE A 77 7.98 -7.56 1.88
N TYR A 78 7.57 -7.53 3.14
CA TYR A 78 7.63 -6.32 3.96
C TYR A 78 9.07 -5.89 4.28
N ALA A 79 9.96 -6.83 4.53
CA ALA A 79 11.38 -6.54 4.79
C ALA A 79 12.10 -5.90 3.57
N ASN A 80 11.61 -6.17 2.35
CA ASN A 80 12.18 -5.64 1.11
C ASN A 80 11.42 -4.43 0.55
N ALA A 81 10.35 -3.96 1.21
CA ALA A 81 9.61 -2.80 0.77
C ALA A 81 10.41 -1.50 0.94
N SER A 82 10.40 -0.66 -0.09
CA SER A 82 11.11 0.63 -0.07
C SER A 82 10.41 1.67 0.80
N LEU A 83 9.09 1.57 0.95
CA LEU A 83 8.30 2.43 1.82
C LEU A 83 7.17 1.61 2.46
N ILE A 84 6.98 1.78 3.78
CA ILE A 84 5.98 1.06 4.57
C ILE A 84 5.10 2.08 5.28
N LEU A 85 3.91 2.33 4.73
CA LEU A 85 2.98 3.37 5.20
C LEU A 85 1.89 2.76 6.08
N THR A 86 1.45 3.49 7.10
CA THR A 86 0.48 2.95 8.07
C THR A 86 -0.96 3.22 7.65
N ASP A 87 -1.74 2.17 7.42
CA ASP A 87 -3.17 2.26 7.17
C ASP A 87 -3.99 1.85 8.42
N GLY A 88 -4.79 2.78 8.90
CA GLY A 88 -5.77 2.54 9.94
C GLY A 88 -5.45 3.08 11.33
N LYS A 89 -6.47 3.65 11.95
CA LYS A 89 -6.41 4.24 13.31
C LYS A 89 -5.98 3.24 14.41
N PRO A 90 -6.39 1.94 14.38
CA PRO A 90 -5.97 1.00 15.41
C PRO A 90 -4.44 0.87 15.54
N LEU A 91 -3.69 0.89 14.43
CA LEU A 91 -2.24 0.83 14.49
C LEU A 91 -1.65 2.09 15.12
N MET A 92 -2.23 3.27 14.87
CA MET A 92 -1.82 4.52 15.52
C MET A 92 -2.05 4.48 17.04
N TRP A 93 -3.18 3.91 17.48
CA TRP A 93 -3.48 3.77 18.92
C TRP A 93 -2.49 2.82 19.60
N ILE A 94 -2.16 1.70 18.96
CA ILE A 94 -1.16 0.74 19.47
C ILE A 94 0.22 1.41 19.52
N ALA A 95 0.63 2.14 18.48
CA ALA A 95 1.90 2.86 18.45
C ALA A 95 1.98 3.91 19.58
N LYS A 96 0.91 4.66 19.79
CA LYS A 96 0.81 5.62 20.90
C LYS A 96 0.93 4.90 22.25
N TRP A 97 0.27 3.76 22.41
CA TRP A 97 0.36 2.93 23.63
C TRP A 97 1.77 2.37 23.86
N TYR A 98 2.56 2.15 22.79
CA TYR A 98 3.97 1.77 22.87
C TYR A 98 4.91 2.92 23.18
N GLY A 99 4.44 4.17 23.21
CA GLY A 99 5.27 5.36 23.38
C GLY A 99 6.01 5.80 22.10
N THR A 100 5.67 5.22 20.96
CA THR A 100 6.26 5.55 19.65
C THR A 100 5.15 5.99 18.68
N PRO A 101 4.56 7.20 18.86
CA PRO A 101 3.40 7.62 18.08
C PRO A 101 3.72 7.75 16.60
N ILE A 102 2.79 7.28 15.76
CA ILE A 102 2.81 7.46 14.31
C ILE A 102 2.31 8.86 13.99
N LYS A 103 3.03 9.60 13.14
CA LYS A 103 2.72 11.00 12.76
C LYS A 103 1.33 11.12 12.12
N GLU A 104 1.06 10.27 11.12
CA GLU A 104 -0.16 10.34 10.33
C GLU A 104 -0.62 8.96 9.84
N LYS A 105 -1.95 8.79 9.70
CA LYS A 105 -2.53 7.64 9.01
C LYS A 105 -2.48 7.88 7.50
N ILE A 106 -1.82 6.99 6.77
CA ILE A 106 -1.73 7.05 5.31
C ILE A 106 -2.39 5.79 4.74
N SER A 107 -3.72 5.86 4.55
CA SER A 107 -4.44 4.74 3.93
C SER A 107 -4.27 4.73 2.42
N GLY A 108 -4.34 3.54 1.82
CA GLY A 108 -4.31 3.42 0.37
C GLY A 108 -5.39 4.24 -0.33
N SER A 109 -6.58 4.34 0.27
CA SER A 109 -7.69 5.12 -0.26
C SER A 109 -7.50 6.64 -0.15
N ASP A 110 -6.70 7.13 0.81
CA ASP A 110 -6.37 8.55 0.92
C ASP A 110 -5.17 8.89 0.03
N LEU A 111 -4.20 7.97 -0.07
CA LEU A 111 -2.99 8.14 -0.88
C LEU A 111 -3.30 8.13 -2.39
N PHE A 112 -4.17 7.23 -2.85
CA PHE A 112 -4.38 7.00 -4.29
C PHE A 112 -4.82 8.24 -5.08
N PRO A 113 -5.85 9.03 -4.65
CA PRO A 113 -6.20 10.26 -5.36
C PRO A 113 -5.05 11.27 -5.38
N LEU A 114 -4.30 11.42 -4.28
CA LEU A 114 -3.15 12.34 -4.21
C LEU A 114 -1.99 11.89 -5.11
N LEU A 115 -1.78 10.58 -5.26
CA LEU A 115 -0.84 10.04 -6.26
C LEU A 115 -1.28 10.39 -7.68
N CYS A 116 -2.58 10.35 -7.98
CA CYS A 116 -3.10 10.73 -9.29
C CYS A 116 -2.94 12.24 -9.56
N GLU A 117 -3.16 13.07 -8.56
CA GLU A 117 -2.90 14.52 -8.65
C GLU A 117 -1.41 14.79 -8.92
N MET A 118 -0.52 14.19 -8.14
CA MET A 118 0.93 14.31 -8.34
C MET A 118 1.34 13.77 -9.73
N ALA A 119 0.78 12.64 -10.17
CA ALA A 119 1.08 12.08 -11.48
C ALA A 119 0.64 13.01 -12.62
N ALA A 120 -0.53 13.64 -12.49
CA ALA A 120 -1.03 14.63 -13.45
C ALA A 120 -0.10 15.86 -13.52
N GLU A 121 0.33 16.39 -12.38
CA GLU A 121 1.21 17.56 -12.29
C GLU A 121 2.61 17.30 -12.88
N LYS A 122 3.14 16.08 -12.64
CA LYS A 122 4.51 15.71 -13.04
C LYS A 122 4.59 14.96 -14.36
N GLY A 123 3.43 14.66 -14.98
CA GLY A 123 3.35 13.93 -16.23
C GLY A 123 3.67 12.44 -16.13
N TYR A 124 3.59 11.84 -14.92
CA TYR A 124 3.81 10.40 -14.73
C TYR A 124 2.67 9.57 -15.32
N LYS A 125 3.03 8.46 -15.94
CA LYS A 125 2.12 7.49 -16.52
C LYS A 125 1.75 6.44 -15.48
N MET A 126 0.47 6.14 -15.37
CA MET A 126 -0.05 5.14 -14.43
C MET A 126 -0.68 3.95 -15.16
N PHE A 127 -0.49 2.75 -14.61
CA PHE A 127 -1.20 1.55 -15.03
C PHE A 127 -2.00 0.98 -13.85
N PHE A 128 -3.26 0.60 -14.10
CA PHE A 128 -4.15 0.04 -13.08
C PHE A 128 -4.41 -1.43 -13.34
N LEU A 129 -3.96 -2.30 -12.44
CA LEU A 129 -4.09 -3.76 -12.55
C LEU A 129 -4.97 -4.30 -11.42
N GLY A 130 -6.01 -5.03 -11.75
CA GLY A 130 -6.86 -5.71 -10.77
C GLY A 130 -8.27 -5.15 -10.66
N ALA A 131 -8.89 -5.36 -9.50
CA ALA A 131 -10.30 -5.19 -9.23
C ALA A 131 -11.21 -6.09 -10.11
N ALA A 132 -12.53 -6.00 -9.94
CA ALA A 132 -13.47 -6.67 -10.82
C ALA A 132 -13.46 -6.06 -12.23
N GLU A 133 -13.95 -6.82 -13.21
CA GLU A 133 -14.00 -6.36 -14.60
C GLU A 133 -14.69 -4.98 -14.72
N GLY A 134 -14.04 -4.07 -15.45
CA GLY A 134 -14.53 -2.70 -15.65
C GLY A 134 -14.27 -1.72 -14.49
N VAL A 135 -13.99 -2.19 -13.27
CA VAL A 135 -13.83 -1.32 -12.10
C VAL A 135 -12.59 -0.43 -12.22
N ALA A 136 -11.44 -0.99 -12.60
CA ALA A 136 -10.22 -0.23 -12.81
C ALA A 136 -10.36 0.81 -13.93
N ALA A 137 -11.08 0.46 -15.02
CA ALA A 137 -11.36 1.39 -16.11
C ALA A 137 -12.28 2.54 -15.66
N LYS A 138 -13.32 2.24 -14.88
CA LYS A 138 -14.23 3.26 -14.33
C LYS A 138 -13.53 4.18 -13.34
N ALA A 139 -12.68 3.63 -12.47
CA ALA A 139 -11.84 4.41 -11.57
C ALA A 139 -10.91 5.36 -12.36
N ALA A 140 -10.28 4.87 -13.44
CA ALA A 140 -9.43 5.68 -14.29
C ALA A 140 -10.20 6.83 -14.98
N GLU A 141 -11.42 6.55 -15.48
CA GLU A 141 -12.28 7.59 -16.05
C GLU A 141 -12.62 8.69 -15.04
N ASN A 142 -13.09 8.30 -13.85
CA ASN A 142 -13.45 9.23 -12.79
C ASN A 142 -12.25 10.07 -12.31
N LEU A 143 -11.08 9.44 -12.18
CA LEU A 143 -9.84 10.13 -11.80
C LEU A 143 -9.35 11.10 -12.90
N LYS A 144 -9.40 10.72 -14.18
CA LYS A 144 -9.08 11.62 -15.30
C LYS A 144 -9.98 12.85 -15.32
N ASN A 145 -11.26 12.70 -15.00
CA ASN A 145 -12.21 13.81 -14.93
C ASN A 145 -11.91 14.80 -13.78
N ARG A 146 -11.27 14.33 -12.69
CA ARG A 146 -10.89 15.17 -11.53
C ARG A 146 -9.47 15.72 -11.62
N CYS A 147 -8.55 14.95 -12.14
CA CYS A 147 -7.14 15.29 -12.24
C CYS A 147 -6.79 15.58 -13.70
N ASN A 148 -6.90 16.85 -14.11
CA ASN A 148 -6.60 17.25 -15.47
C ASN A 148 -5.14 16.94 -15.83
N GLY A 149 -4.92 16.30 -16.97
CA GLY A 149 -3.59 15.85 -17.40
C GLY A 149 -3.16 14.47 -16.90
N LEU A 150 -3.97 13.77 -16.10
CA LEU A 150 -3.66 12.40 -15.63
C LEU A 150 -3.56 11.42 -16.80
N GLN A 151 -2.42 10.74 -16.89
CA GLN A 151 -2.14 9.76 -17.92
C GLN A 151 -2.29 8.34 -17.36
N VAL A 152 -3.48 7.73 -17.44
CA VAL A 152 -3.65 6.29 -17.24
C VAL A 152 -3.46 5.59 -18.58
N VAL A 153 -2.30 4.97 -18.76
CA VAL A 153 -1.85 4.35 -20.02
C VAL A 153 -2.37 2.93 -20.24
N GLY A 154 -2.95 2.32 -19.20
CA GLY A 154 -3.62 1.03 -19.32
C GLY A 154 -4.38 0.65 -18.06
N THR A 155 -5.40 -0.18 -18.24
CA THR A 155 -6.16 -0.84 -17.17
C THR A 155 -6.38 -2.29 -17.53
N TYR A 156 -6.24 -3.19 -16.58
CA TYR A 156 -6.53 -4.59 -16.81
C TYR A 156 -7.05 -5.28 -15.55
N SER A 157 -8.15 -6.03 -15.71
CA SER A 157 -8.76 -6.84 -14.66
C SER A 157 -8.56 -8.31 -15.01
N PRO A 158 -7.55 -9.00 -14.43
CA PRO A 158 -7.29 -10.39 -14.76
C PRO A 158 -8.40 -11.31 -14.22
N PRO A 159 -8.66 -12.45 -14.89
CA PRO A 159 -9.66 -13.41 -14.42
C PRO A 159 -9.28 -14.02 -13.07
N PHE A 160 -10.28 -14.45 -12.30
CA PHE A 160 -10.04 -15.08 -11.00
C PHE A 160 -9.13 -16.32 -11.14
N GLY A 161 -8.09 -16.41 -10.29
CA GLY A 161 -7.13 -17.53 -10.33
C GLY A 161 -6.02 -17.35 -11.37
N PHE A 162 -5.89 -16.18 -11.98
CA PHE A 162 -4.85 -15.87 -12.98
C PHE A 162 -3.43 -16.15 -12.47
N GLU A 163 -3.20 -16.04 -11.16
CA GLU A 163 -1.92 -16.30 -10.51
C GLU A 163 -1.41 -17.74 -10.73
N LYS A 164 -2.29 -18.66 -11.13
CA LYS A 164 -1.97 -20.04 -11.46
C LYS A 164 -1.84 -20.28 -12.98
N ASN A 165 -2.03 -19.26 -13.79
CA ASN A 165 -1.98 -19.34 -15.25
C ASN A 165 -0.76 -18.59 -15.80
N PRO A 166 0.34 -19.28 -16.16
CA PRO A 166 1.54 -18.63 -16.68
C PRO A 166 1.30 -17.78 -17.93
N LYS A 167 0.36 -18.19 -18.79
CA LYS A 167 0.03 -17.43 -20.01
C LYS A 167 -0.62 -16.08 -19.65
N GLU A 168 -1.44 -16.07 -18.64
CA GLU A 168 -2.09 -14.84 -18.18
C GLU A 168 -1.08 -13.90 -17.50
N ILE A 169 -0.15 -14.44 -16.72
CA ILE A 169 0.95 -13.67 -16.13
C ILE A 169 1.81 -13.03 -17.23
N GLU A 170 2.20 -13.80 -18.27
CA GLU A 170 2.97 -13.26 -19.40
C GLU A 170 2.21 -12.18 -20.17
N LYS A 171 0.91 -12.36 -20.38
CA LYS A 171 0.05 -11.34 -20.98
C LYS A 171 0.07 -10.04 -20.18
N ILE A 172 -0.08 -10.13 -18.84
CA ILE A 172 -0.03 -8.96 -17.94
C ILE A 172 1.33 -8.26 -18.04
N LYS A 173 2.42 -9.01 -18.00
CA LYS A 173 3.77 -8.46 -18.14
C LYS A 173 3.95 -7.71 -19.46
N LEU A 174 3.54 -8.32 -20.57
CA LEU A 174 3.62 -7.69 -21.89
C LEU A 174 2.81 -6.39 -21.94
N MET A 175 1.57 -6.39 -21.43
CA MET A 175 0.73 -5.19 -21.40
C MET A 175 1.38 -4.04 -20.60
N ILE A 176 1.97 -4.35 -19.45
CA ILE A 176 2.62 -3.34 -18.59
C ILE A 176 3.91 -2.85 -19.25
N ASN A 177 4.73 -3.76 -19.79
CA ASN A 177 6.00 -3.42 -20.42
C ASN A 177 5.81 -2.58 -21.69
N ASP A 178 4.76 -2.85 -22.47
CA ASP A 178 4.41 -2.07 -23.67
C ASP A 178 3.90 -0.67 -23.29
N ALA A 179 3.12 -0.58 -22.23
CA ALA A 179 2.56 0.69 -21.74
C ALA A 179 3.61 1.60 -21.07
N LYS A 180 4.70 1.02 -20.54
CA LYS A 180 5.81 1.72 -19.86
C LYS A 180 5.31 2.74 -18.82
N PRO A 181 4.57 2.32 -17.81
CA PRO A 181 4.11 3.24 -16.76
C PRO A 181 5.25 3.59 -15.80
N ASP A 182 5.15 4.76 -15.18
CA ASP A 182 6.01 5.17 -14.07
C ASP A 182 5.49 4.64 -12.73
N ILE A 183 4.17 4.44 -12.64
CA ILE A 183 3.46 4.01 -11.43
C ILE A 183 2.53 2.86 -11.77
N LEU A 184 2.66 1.74 -11.06
CA LEU A 184 1.76 0.59 -11.13
C LEU A 184 0.89 0.51 -9.87
N ILE A 185 -0.43 0.57 -10.04
CA ILE A 185 -1.38 0.34 -8.95
C ILE A 185 -2.00 -1.05 -9.11
N VAL A 186 -1.85 -1.89 -8.07
CA VAL A 186 -2.34 -3.27 -8.06
C VAL A 186 -3.47 -3.43 -7.06
N GLY A 187 -4.62 -3.87 -7.52
CA GLY A 187 -5.84 -4.06 -6.74
C GLY A 187 -6.34 -5.50 -6.75
N LEU A 188 -5.58 -6.43 -6.18
CA LEU A 188 -5.90 -7.86 -6.13
C LEU A 188 -6.31 -8.35 -4.72
N GLY A 189 -6.24 -7.44 -3.74
CA GLY A 189 -6.42 -7.75 -2.33
C GLY A 189 -5.20 -8.43 -1.69
N CYS A 190 -5.08 -8.25 -0.36
CA CYS A 190 -4.02 -8.86 0.45
C CYS A 190 -4.27 -10.37 0.62
N PRO A 191 -3.22 -11.22 0.58
CA PRO A 191 -1.81 -10.91 0.29
C PRO A 191 -1.45 -11.06 -1.21
N LYS A 192 -2.44 -11.21 -2.12
CA LYS A 192 -2.17 -11.50 -3.54
C LYS A 192 -1.47 -10.34 -4.26
N GLN A 193 -1.87 -9.11 -3.97
CA GLN A 193 -1.26 -7.92 -4.59
C GLN A 193 0.19 -7.74 -4.15
N GLU A 194 0.50 -7.93 -2.88
CA GLU A 194 1.86 -7.84 -2.35
C GLU A 194 2.76 -8.92 -2.98
N LYS A 195 2.27 -10.16 -3.06
CA LYS A 195 2.98 -11.28 -3.70
C LYS A 195 3.23 -11.02 -5.18
N PHE A 196 2.21 -10.60 -5.93
CA PHE A 196 2.34 -10.28 -7.35
C PHE A 196 3.41 -9.21 -7.58
N ILE A 197 3.33 -8.12 -6.85
CA ILE A 197 4.30 -7.03 -6.95
C ILE A 197 5.71 -7.55 -6.62
N TYR A 198 5.89 -8.24 -5.50
CA TYR A 198 7.19 -8.74 -5.06
C TYR A 198 7.84 -9.66 -6.09
N HIS A 199 7.09 -10.63 -6.61
CA HIS A 199 7.62 -11.60 -7.57
C HIS A 199 7.98 -10.99 -8.92
N TYR A 200 7.21 -9.99 -9.39
CA TYR A 200 7.36 -9.47 -10.74
C TYR A 200 7.91 -8.04 -10.83
N CYS A 201 8.10 -7.35 -9.71
CA CYS A 201 8.54 -5.94 -9.67
C CYS A 201 9.75 -5.67 -10.57
N LYS A 202 10.80 -6.52 -10.46
CA LYS A 202 12.03 -6.36 -11.24
C LYS A 202 11.83 -6.65 -12.73
N GLU A 203 11.02 -7.64 -13.07
CA GLU A 203 10.73 -8.02 -14.47
C GLU A 203 9.84 -6.99 -15.15
N LEU A 204 8.89 -6.42 -14.42
CA LEU A 204 8.03 -5.34 -14.91
C LEU A 204 8.78 -4.03 -15.11
N GLY A 205 9.88 -3.80 -14.38
CA GLY A 205 10.71 -2.61 -14.52
C GLY A 205 9.98 -1.29 -14.27
N VAL A 206 8.79 -1.32 -13.64
CA VAL A 206 8.05 -0.11 -13.30
C VAL A 206 8.74 0.58 -12.13
N PRO A 207 9.05 1.89 -12.22
CA PRO A 207 9.77 2.61 -11.17
C PRO A 207 9.20 2.41 -9.78
N ILE A 208 7.86 2.45 -9.62
CA ILE A 208 7.21 2.22 -8.33
C ILE A 208 5.88 1.48 -8.46
N SER A 209 5.63 0.52 -7.57
CA SER A 209 4.39 -0.27 -7.52
C SER A 209 3.72 -0.19 -6.16
N PHE A 210 2.38 -0.18 -6.15
CA PHE A 210 1.56 -0.08 -4.94
C PHE A 210 0.49 -1.17 -4.90
N GLY A 211 0.30 -1.80 -3.73
CA GLY A 211 -0.85 -2.65 -3.44
C GLY A 211 -2.00 -1.84 -2.80
N LEU A 212 -2.95 -1.34 -3.59
CA LEU A 212 -4.02 -0.44 -3.11
C LEU A 212 -5.43 -1.00 -3.36
N GLY A 213 -5.62 -2.30 -3.12
CA GLY A 213 -6.79 -3.11 -3.46
C GLY A 213 -8.15 -2.44 -3.51
N ALA A 214 -8.69 -2.06 -2.36
CA ALA A 214 -10.05 -1.48 -2.27
C ALA A 214 -10.17 -0.06 -2.83
N SER A 215 -9.05 0.60 -3.16
CA SER A 215 -9.07 2.00 -3.62
C SER A 215 -9.73 2.16 -4.99
N PHE A 216 -9.66 1.14 -5.86
CA PHE A 216 -10.36 1.17 -7.13
C PHE A 216 -11.87 1.23 -6.97
N ASP A 217 -12.43 0.46 -6.04
CA ASP A 217 -13.89 0.45 -5.80
C ASP A 217 -14.39 1.79 -5.28
N PHE A 218 -13.60 2.48 -4.44
CA PHE A 218 -13.91 3.84 -4.00
C PHE A 218 -13.90 4.83 -5.15
N GLU A 219 -12.89 4.78 -6.00
CA GLU A 219 -12.74 5.71 -7.11
C GLU A 219 -13.72 5.42 -8.25
N ALA A 220 -14.11 4.17 -8.45
CA ALA A 220 -15.18 3.79 -9.37
C ALA A 220 -16.58 4.17 -8.87
N GLY A 221 -16.73 4.48 -7.56
CA GLY A 221 -18.00 4.80 -6.94
C GLY A 221 -18.84 3.57 -6.54
N ASN A 222 -18.26 2.36 -6.63
CA ASN A 222 -18.95 1.11 -6.24
C ASN A 222 -19.13 1.00 -4.73
N ILE A 223 -18.17 1.52 -3.97
CA ILE A 223 -18.18 1.55 -2.51
C ILE A 223 -18.14 3.00 -2.05
N LYS A 224 -19.03 3.36 -1.13
CA LYS A 224 -19.04 4.69 -0.54
C LYS A 224 -17.96 4.79 0.56
N ARG A 225 -17.28 5.92 0.63
CA ARG A 225 -16.42 6.23 1.77
C ARG A 225 -17.27 6.47 3.02
N ALA A 226 -16.72 6.08 4.16
CA ALA A 226 -17.34 6.43 5.45
C ALA A 226 -17.42 7.96 5.58
N PRO A 227 -18.48 8.49 6.18
CA PRO A 227 -18.55 9.90 6.53
C PRO A 227 -17.31 10.33 7.30
N LYS A 228 -16.83 11.56 7.05
CA LYS A 228 -15.57 12.06 7.63
C LYS A 228 -15.52 11.90 9.15
N TRP A 229 -16.61 12.20 9.86
CA TRP A 229 -16.67 12.05 11.31
C TRP A 229 -16.44 10.59 11.76
N MET A 230 -16.94 9.58 11.01
CA MET A 230 -16.67 8.16 11.32
C MET A 230 -15.20 7.81 11.07
N ALA A 231 -14.62 8.26 9.97
CA ALA A 231 -13.21 8.04 9.65
C ALA A 231 -12.28 8.70 10.69
N ASP A 232 -12.59 9.92 11.12
CA ASP A 232 -11.83 10.67 12.12
C ASP A 232 -11.86 9.99 13.50
N HIS A 233 -12.97 9.30 13.84
CA HIS A 233 -13.12 8.54 15.09
C HIS A 233 -12.72 7.07 14.98
N GLY A 234 -12.17 6.63 13.83
CA GLY A 234 -11.75 5.23 13.63
C GLY A 234 -12.91 4.24 13.46
N LEU A 235 -14.11 4.71 13.09
CA LEU A 235 -15.31 3.91 12.88
C LEU A 235 -15.51 3.51 11.42
N GLU A 236 -14.54 3.69 10.55
CA GLU A 236 -14.61 3.32 9.13
C GLU A 236 -14.92 1.83 8.94
N TRP A 237 -14.36 0.97 9.79
CA TRP A 237 -14.61 -0.47 9.77
C TRP A 237 -16.11 -0.82 9.98
N LEU A 238 -16.79 -0.08 10.85
CA LEU A 238 -18.23 -0.29 11.10
C LEU A 238 -19.05 0.06 9.85
N PHE A 239 -18.72 1.17 9.20
CA PHE A 239 -19.34 1.56 7.95
C PHE A 239 -19.10 0.53 6.84
N ARG A 240 -17.91 -0.05 6.76
CA ARG A 240 -17.58 -1.12 5.79
C ARG A 240 -18.40 -2.41 6.06
N ILE A 241 -18.68 -2.75 7.32
CA ILE A 241 -19.57 -3.88 7.66
C ILE A 241 -20.96 -3.67 7.07
N THR A 242 -21.50 -2.44 7.09
CA THR A 242 -22.84 -2.19 6.52
C THR A 242 -22.88 -2.37 5.01
N GLN A 243 -21.76 -2.21 4.31
CA GLN A 243 -21.69 -2.36 2.85
C GLN A 243 -21.43 -3.81 2.39
N ASP A 244 -20.63 -4.57 3.15
CA ASP A 244 -20.33 -5.98 2.89
C ASP A 244 -20.32 -6.76 4.22
N PRO A 245 -21.52 -7.06 4.79
CA PRO A 245 -21.62 -7.61 6.14
C PRO A 245 -20.93 -8.97 6.30
N ARG A 246 -21.06 -9.87 5.29
CA ARG A 246 -20.50 -11.23 5.41
C ARG A 246 -18.99 -11.24 5.46
N ARG A 247 -18.35 -10.55 4.55
CA ARG A 247 -16.88 -10.52 4.45
C ARG A 247 -16.25 -9.66 5.54
N MET A 248 -16.78 -8.46 5.75
CA MET A 248 -16.21 -7.49 6.68
C MET A 248 -16.46 -7.84 8.13
N ALA A 249 -17.63 -8.40 8.50
CA ALA A 249 -17.86 -8.85 9.86
C ALA A 249 -16.88 -9.96 10.27
N LYS A 250 -16.70 -10.99 9.44
CA LYS A 250 -15.70 -12.03 9.72
C LYS A 250 -14.32 -11.43 9.92
N ARG A 251 -13.89 -10.57 9.00
CA ARG A 251 -12.58 -9.92 9.05
C ARG A 251 -12.41 -9.13 10.36
N TYR A 252 -13.29 -8.18 10.63
CA TYR A 252 -13.10 -7.25 11.75
C TYR A 252 -13.42 -7.86 13.12
N LEU A 253 -14.42 -8.77 13.21
CA LEU A 253 -14.89 -9.33 14.48
C LEU A 253 -14.27 -10.68 14.82
N VAL A 254 -13.50 -11.29 13.91
CA VAL A 254 -12.83 -12.58 14.16
C VAL A 254 -11.32 -12.47 13.88
N ASP A 255 -10.96 -12.12 12.66
CA ASP A 255 -9.57 -12.19 12.22
C ASP A 255 -8.74 -11.03 12.81
N ASP A 256 -9.25 -9.80 12.75
CA ASP A 256 -8.56 -8.59 13.21
C ASP A 256 -8.50 -8.48 14.75
N LEU A 257 -9.37 -9.16 15.50
CA LEU A 257 -9.30 -9.16 16.98
C LEU A 257 -8.00 -9.74 17.54
N LYS A 258 -7.33 -10.58 16.78
CA LYS A 258 -6.00 -11.11 17.13
C LYS A 258 -4.96 -10.03 17.39
N ILE A 259 -5.16 -8.82 16.84
CA ILE A 259 -4.27 -7.68 17.00
C ILE A 259 -4.08 -7.31 18.49
N PHE A 260 -5.09 -7.46 19.34
CA PHE A 260 -4.98 -7.15 20.76
C PHE A 260 -4.00 -8.09 21.48
N GLY A 261 -4.07 -9.38 21.17
CA GLY A 261 -3.10 -10.36 21.70
C GLY A 261 -1.66 -10.08 21.23
N LEU A 262 -1.52 -9.75 19.94
CA LEU A 262 -0.23 -9.38 19.36
C LEU A 262 0.31 -8.08 19.97
N ALA A 263 -0.55 -7.08 20.19
CA ALA A 263 -0.14 -5.83 20.82
C ALA A 263 0.41 -6.04 22.23
N ILE A 264 -0.20 -6.91 23.03
CA ILE A 264 0.31 -7.27 24.37
C ILE A 264 1.64 -8.03 24.24
N LYS A 265 1.72 -9.03 23.34
CA LYS A 265 2.94 -9.82 23.07
C LYS A 265 4.13 -8.92 22.79
N TYR A 266 4.01 -8.03 21.80
CA TYR A 266 5.12 -7.19 21.36
C TYR A 266 5.47 -6.05 22.32
N ARG A 267 4.54 -5.62 23.19
CA ARG A 267 4.85 -4.67 24.26
C ARG A 267 5.74 -5.25 25.33
N ARG A 268 5.55 -6.56 25.64
CA ARG A 268 6.36 -7.27 26.66
C ARG A 268 7.75 -7.64 26.18
N SER A 269 7.99 -7.58 24.86
CA SER A 269 9.27 -7.94 24.24
C SER A 269 10.18 -6.72 24.00
N LYS A 270 9.73 -5.53 24.43
CA LYS A 270 10.50 -4.29 24.51
C LYS A 270 11.05 -4.13 25.92
#